data_90ad9f3d999e53521d1c4f855405bf32
#
_entry.id   90ad9f3d999e53521d1c4f855405bf32
#
_cell.length_a   1.000
_cell.length_b   1.000
_cell.length_c   1.000
_cell.angle_alpha   90.00
_cell.angle_beta   90.00
_cell.angle_gamma   90.00
#
_symmetry.space_group_name_H-M   'P 1'
#
loop_
_entity.id
_entity.type
_entity.pdbx_description
1 polymer ?
#
loop_
_entity_poly.entity_id
_entity_poly.type
_entity_poly.pdbx_seq_one_letter_code
_entity_poly.pdbx_strand_id
1 'polypeptide(L)'
;MKTNIIGVDVGGTKCAVTYGQKEGFELHIREKIRFATTGVDETIANIVRAVDDVMRKNGLTAGNTAAIGVSCGGPLDSRTGVVMSPPNLPGWDNIPIVKLLGDRFGIRTGIHNDANACALAEWKFGAGIGARNMAFLTFGTGLGAG
;
A
#
# COMPACT_ATOMS: atom_id res chain seq x y z
N MET A 1 16.16 1.09 16.54
CA MET A 1 15.11 2.13 16.50
C MET A 1 13.91 1.56 15.74
N LYS A 2 12.72 1.66 16.30
CA LYS A 2 11.47 1.19 15.67
C LYS A 2 10.94 2.25 14.70
N THR A 3 10.59 1.83 13.50
CA THR A 3 10.03 2.71 12.46
C THR A 3 8.61 2.26 12.17
N ASN A 4 7.63 3.13 12.39
CA ASN A 4 6.23 2.86 12.08
C ASN A 4 5.96 3.14 10.60
N ILE A 5 5.24 2.24 9.94
CA ILE A 5 4.83 2.36 8.55
C ILE A 5 3.38 1.91 8.38
N ILE A 6 2.67 2.51 7.45
CA ILE A 6 1.31 2.12 7.08
C ILE A 6 1.34 1.61 5.64
N GLY A 7 0.71 0.47 5.39
CA GLY A 7 0.49 -0.09 4.07
C GLY A 7 -0.97 0.01 3.69
N VAL A 8 -1.25 0.38 2.46
CA VAL A 8 -2.59 0.38 1.85
C VAL A 8 -2.55 -0.51 0.62
N ASP A 9 -3.33 -1.56 0.62
CA ASP A 9 -3.47 -2.48 -0.50
C ASP A 9 -4.81 -2.26 -1.18
N VAL A 10 -4.78 -1.84 -2.45
CA VAL A 10 -5.97 -1.53 -3.24
C VAL A 10 -6.18 -2.62 -4.27
N GLY A 11 -7.09 -3.53 -3.98
CA GLY A 11 -7.46 -4.64 -4.86
C GLY A 11 -8.84 -4.46 -5.47
N GLY A 12 -9.12 -5.18 -6.56
CA GLY A 12 -10.40 -5.08 -7.29
C GLY A 12 -11.62 -5.58 -6.53
N THR A 13 -11.45 -6.46 -5.55
CA THR A 13 -12.54 -7.01 -4.73
C THR A 13 -12.47 -6.61 -3.27
N LYS A 14 -11.28 -6.39 -2.76
CA LYS A 14 -11.01 -6.06 -1.35
C LYS A 14 -9.79 -5.17 -1.24
N CYS A 15 -9.85 -4.27 -0.27
CA CYS A 15 -8.73 -3.45 0.17
C CYS A 15 -8.28 -3.84 1.57
N ALA A 16 -7.07 -3.45 1.93
CA ALA A 16 -6.56 -3.58 3.28
C ALA A 16 -5.71 -2.38 3.69
N VAL A 17 -5.80 -1.99 4.95
CA VAL A 17 -4.87 -1.08 5.60
C VAL A 17 -4.12 -1.86 6.67
N THR A 18 -2.80 -1.74 6.67
CA THR A 18 -1.91 -2.50 7.54
C THR A 18 -0.99 -1.54 8.29
N TYR A 19 -0.82 -1.75 9.58
CA TYR A 19 0.22 -1.11 10.38
C TYR A 19 1.36 -2.09 10.61
N GLY A 20 2.57 -1.67 10.33
CA GLY A 20 3.79 -2.42 10.56
C GLY A 20 4.86 -1.63 11.29
N GLN A 21 5.69 -2.35 12.04
CA GLN A 21 6.90 -1.81 12.66
C GLN A 21 8.13 -2.49 12.10
N LYS A 22 9.05 -1.70 11.57
CA LYS A 22 10.37 -2.16 11.14
C LYS A 22 11.36 -1.96 12.30
N GLU A 23 12.11 -3.01 12.66
CA GLU A 23 13.19 -2.97 13.62
C GLU A 23 14.41 -3.70 13.05
N GLY A 24 15.46 -2.97 12.73
CA GLY A 24 16.60 -3.54 11.98
C GLY A 24 16.16 -4.04 10.60
N PHE A 25 16.33 -5.34 10.35
CA PHE A 25 15.92 -6.03 9.13
C PHE A 25 14.56 -6.74 9.25
N GLU A 26 13.91 -6.69 10.40
CA GLU A 26 12.62 -7.34 10.64
C GLU A 26 11.46 -6.37 10.43
N LEU A 27 10.37 -6.87 9.87
CA LEU A 27 9.11 -6.17 9.70
C LEU A 27 8.00 -6.95 10.41
N HIS A 28 7.42 -6.34 11.43
CA HIS A 28 6.34 -6.93 12.21
C HIS A 28 5.01 -6.27 11.86
N ILE A 29 4.05 -7.05 11.36
CA ILE A 29 2.68 -6.59 11.16
C ILE A 29 1.97 -6.58 12.50
N ARG A 30 1.45 -5.42 12.90
CA ARG A 30 0.77 -5.19 14.19
C ARG A 30 -0.74 -5.19 14.08
N GLU A 31 -1.26 -4.62 13.00
CA GLU A 31 -2.69 -4.55 12.75
C GLU A 31 -2.98 -4.61 11.25
N LYS A 32 -4.11 -5.19 10.87
CA LYS A 32 -4.60 -5.22 9.50
C LYS A 32 -6.13 -5.11 9.50
N ILE A 33 -6.65 -4.08 8.84
CA ILE A 33 -8.08 -3.85 8.60
C ILE A 33 -8.36 -4.19 7.14
N ARG A 34 -9.36 -5.04 6.89
CA ARG A 34 -9.82 -5.43 5.54
C ARG A 34 -11.25 -4.97 5.32
N PHE A 35 -11.56 -4.57 4.10
CA PHE A 35 -12.91 -4.18 3.67
C PHE A 35 -13.10 -4.44 2.18
N ALA A 36 -14.36 -4.50 1.75
CA ALA A 36 -14.71 -4.69 0.34
C ALA A 36 -14.34 -3.46 -0.49
N THR A 37 -13.91 -3.68 -1.72
CA THR A 37 -13.82 -2.64 -2.73
C THR A 37 -15.21 -2.41 -3.32
N THR A 38 -15.64 -1.16 -3.33
CA THR A 38 -16.93 -0.69 -3.84
C THR A 38 -16.72 0.41 -4.88
N GLY A 39 -17.61 1.37 -5.00
CA GLY A 39 -17.37 2.56 -5.82
C GLY A 39 -16.14 3.35 -5.36
N VAL A 40 -15.57 4.16 -6.25
CA VAL A 40 -14.32 4.89 -6.03
C VAL A 40 -14.35 5.72 -4.75
N ASP A 41 -15.34 6.61 -4.63
CA ASP A 41 -15.44 7.55 -3.51
C ASP A 41 -15.61 6.83 -2.17
N GLU A 42 -16.45 5.79 -2.15
CA GLU A 42 -16.67 4.99 -0.94
C GLU A 42 -15.42 4.19 -0.55
N THR A 43 -14.73 3.61 -1.53
CA THR A 43 -13.47 2.88 -1.26
C THR A 43 -12.39 3.82 -0.72
N ILE A 44 -12.24 5.01 -1.30
CA ILE A 44 -11.29 6.03 -0.80
C ILE A 44 -11.68 6.46 0.63
N ALA A 45 -12.96 6.71 0.88
CA ALA A 45 -13.43 7.05 2.22
C ALA A 45 -13.17 5.92 3.23
N ASN A 46 -13.32 4.66 2.83
CA ASN A 46 -13.01 3.50 3.67
C ASN A 46 -11.51 3.37 3.94
N ILE A 47 -10.65 3.64 2.93
CA ILE A 47 -9.19 3.69 3.13
C ILE A 47 -8.83 4.75 4.16
N VAL A 48 -9.34 5.97 3.99
CA VAL A 48 -9.08 7.08 4.92
C VAL A 48 -9.52 6.73 6.34
N ARG A 49 -10.73 6.18 6.52
CA ARG A 49 -11.24 5.74 7.83
C ARG A 49 -10.36 4.67 8.45
N ALA A 50 -9.95 3.68 7.67
CA ALA A 50 -9.10 2.59 8.17
C ALA A 50 -7.71 3.08 8.57
N VAL A 51 -7.12 4.04 7.85
CA VAL A 51 -5.87 4.69 8.23
C VAL A 51 -6.05 5.50 9.52
N ASP A 52 -7.10 6.32 9.63
CA ASP A 52 -7.43 7.07 10.86
C ASP A 52 -7.60 6.12 12.06
N ASP A 53 -8.31 5.00 11.90
CA ASP A 53 -8.53 4.01 12.95
C ASP A 53 -7.23 3.35 13.40
N VAL A 54 -6.39 2.93 12.47
CA VAL A 54 -5.06 2.36 12.75
C VAL A 54 -4.20 3.37 13.50
N MET A 55 -4.16 4.61 13.03
CA MET A 55 -3.38 5.67 13.67
C MET A 55 -3.86 5.95 15.09
N ARG A 56 -5.15 6.13 15.29
CA ARG A 56 -5.75 6.40 16.59
C ARG A 56 -5.52 5.28 17.59
N LYS A 57 -5.75 4.03 17.20
CA LYS A 57 -5.59 2.84 18.07
C LYS A 57 -4.15 2.62 18.51
N ASN A 58 -3.19 2.96 17.65
CA ASN A 58 -1.78 2.67 17.89
C ASN A 58 -0.95 3.90 18.28
N GLY A 59 -1.59 5.05 18.54
CA GLY A 59 -0.90 6.29 18.91
C GLY A 59 0.05 6.81 17.82
N LEU A 60 -0.31 6.56 16.54
CA LEU A 60 0.48 7.02 15.40
C LEU A 60 0.12 8.47 15.04
N THR A 61 1.12 9.21 14.64
CA THR A 61 1.03 10.61 14.21
C THR A 61 1.90 10.84 12.98
N ALA A 62 1.76 11.97 12.32
CA ALA A 62 2.66 12.35 11.23
C ALA A 62 4.13 12.41 11.68
N GLY A 63 4.38 12.77 12.94
CA GLY A 63 5.74 12.88 13.49
C GLY A 63 6.40 11.55 13.83
N ASN A 64 5.63 10.47 14.03
CA ASN A 64 6.17 9.15 14.39
C ASN A 64 5.90 8.04 13.37
N THR A 65 5.32 8.37 12.21
CA THR A 65 5.05 7.45 11.10
C THR A 65 5.92 7.85 9.90
N ALA A 66 6.78 6.96 9.47
CA ALA A 66 7.77 7.27 8.44
C ALA A 66 7.17 7.42 7.04
N ALA A 67 6.17 6.59 6.71
CA ALA A 67 5.53 6.63 5.40
C ALA A 67 4.19 5.86 5.37
N ILE A 68 3.39 6.21 4.36
CA ILE A 68 2.28 5.40 3.85
C ILE A 68 2.70 4.83 2.50
N GLY A 69 2.72 3.50 2.36
CA GLY A 69 2.97 2.82 1.10
C GLY A 69 1.67 2.28 0.51
N VAL A 70 1.37 2.60 -0.74
CA VAL A 70 0.20 2.09 -1.46
C VAL A 70 0.63 1.03 -2.46
N SER A 71 -0.05 -0.11 -2.46
CA SER A 71 0.02 -1.19 -3.44
C SER A 71 -1.27 -1.20 -4.24
N CYS A 72 -1.19 -1.20 -5.56
CA CYS A 72 -2.36 -1.20 -6.44
C CYS A 72 -2.04 -1.89 -7.76
N GLY A 73 -3.02 -2.56 -8.37
CA GLY A 73 -2.89 -3.05 -9.74
C GLY A 73 -2.70 -1.91 -10.74
N GLY A 74 -1.99 -2.18 -11.83
CA GLY A 74 -1.75 -1.20 -12.89
C GLY A 74 -2.87 -1.15 -13.94
N PRO A 75 -2.86 -0.10 -14.80
CA PRO A 75 -1.82 0.92 -14.92
C PRO A 75 -1.86 2.01 -13.83
N LEU A 76 -0.68 2.47 -13.45
CA LEU A 76 -0.48 3.60 -12.52
C LEU A 76 0.84 4.32 -12.84
N ASP A 77 0.95 5.59 -12.45
CA ASP A 77 2.20 6.34 -12.46
C ASP A 77 2.73 6.50 -11.04
N SER A 78 3.79 5.77 -10.69
CA SER A 78 4.41 5.83 -9.36
C SER A 78 5.14 7.15 -9.07
N ARG A 79 5.51 7.93 -10.08
CA ARG A 79 6.18 9.21 -9.91
C ARG A 79 5.20 10.31 -9.52
N THR A 80 4.04 10.33 -10.17
CA THR A 80 2.98 11.30 -9.89
C THR A 80 2.00 10.82 -8.83
N GLY A 81 2.00 9.52 -8.51
CA GLY A 81 1.14 8.94 -7.49
C GLY A 81 -0.31 8.73 -7.94
N VAL A 82 -0.52 8.51 -9.25
CA VAL A 82 -1.83 8.45 -9.87
C VAL A 82 -2.16 7.03 -10.32
N VAL A 83 -3.35 6.54 -9.96
CA VAL A 83 -3.93 5.30 -10.49
C VAL A 83 -4.64 5.62 -11.81
N MET A 84 -4.38 4.85 -12.87
CA MET A 84 -4.75 5.16 -14.25
C MET A 84 -5.63 4.06 -14.86
N SER A 85 -6.89 3.97 -14.44
CA SER A 85 -7.89 3.04 -15.00
C SER A 85 -7.48 1.56 -14.99
N PRO A 86 -7.13 0.95 -13.85
CA PRO A 86 -6.86 -0.48 -13.80
C PRO A 86 -8.11 -1.27 -14.19
N PRO A 87 -7.98 -2.34 -14.98
CA PRO A 87 -9.13 -3.11 -15.47
C PRO A 87 -9.95 -3.78 -14.36
N ASN A 88 -9.34 -4.03 -13.21
CA ASN A 88 -9.98 -4.61 -12.02
C ASN A 88 -10.52 -3.58 -11.03
N LEU A 89 -10.41 -2.28 -11.34
CA LEU A 89 -10.88 -1.15 -10.53
C LEU A 89 -11.70 -0.19 -11.41
N PRO A 90 -12.95 -0.55 -11.75
CA PRO A 90 -13.80 0.31 -12.59
C PRO A 90 -13.98 1.70 -11.98
N GLY A 91 -13.83 2.74 -12.82
CA GLY A 91 -13.99 4.13 -12.43
C GLY A 91 -12.79 4.77 -11.74
N TRP A 92 -11.70 4.02 -11.52
CA TRP A 92 -10.45 4.57 -10.96
C TRP A 92 -9.63 5.31 -12.01
N ASP A 93 -10.27 6.31 -12.64
CA ASP A 93 -9.68 7.08 -13.73
C ASP A 93 -8.92 8.29 -13.21
N ASN A 94 -7.58 8.24 -13.32
CA ASN A 94 -6.69 9.34 -12.89
C ASN A 94 -6.84 9.72 -11.41
N ILE A 95 -6.94 8.74 -10.51
CA ILE A 95 -7.09 8.98 -9.07
C ILE A 95 -5.73 9.31 -8.45
N PRO A 96 -5.52 10.54 -7.92
CA PRO A 96 -4.25 10.97 -7.32
C PRO A 96 -4.13 10.49 -5.87
N ILE A 97 -4.13 9.16 -5.66
CA ILE A 97 -4.23 8.53 -4.34
C ILE A 97 -3.09 8.95 -3.39
N VAL A 98 -1.88 9.14 -3.92
CA VAL A 98 -0.72 9.56 -3.11
C VAL A 98 -0.94 10.96 -2.57
N LYS A 99 -1.42 11.88 -3.40
CA LYS A 99 -1.73 13.25 -2.98
C LYS A 99 -2.87 13.27 -1.96
N LEU A 100 -3.94 12.51 -2.21
CA LEU A 100 -5.10 12.44 -1.31
C LEU A 100 -4.70 11.97 0.10
N LEU A 101 -3.91 10.91 0.21
CA LEU A 101 -3.46 10.39 1.50
C LEU A 101 -2.38 11.27 2.12
N GLY A 102 -1.43 11.77 1.34
CA GLY A 102 -0.37 12.66 1.80
C GLY A 102 -0.92 13.95 2.39
N ASP A 103 -1.85 14.61 1.70
CA ASP A 103 -2.47 15.85 2.17
C ASP A 103 -3.34 15.61 3.42
N ARG A 104 -4.06 14.48 3.45
CA ARG A 104 -4.95 14.16 4.58
C ARG A 104 -4.21 13.87 5.88
N PHE A 105 -3.07 13.17 5.81
CA PHE A 105 -2.36 12.69 7.00
C PHE A 105 -1.07 13.44 7.30
N GLY A 106 -0.57 14.25 6.38
CA GLY A 106 0.71 14.92 6.53
C GLY A 106 1.91 13.95 6.56
N ILE A 107 1.76 12.76 5.98
CA ILE A 107 2.74 11.69 5.98
C ILE A 107 3.24 11.47 4.54
N ARG A 108 4.55 11.29 4.39
CA ARG A 108 5.14 10.90 3.10
C ARG A 108 4.42 9.67 2.55
N THR A 109 3.84 9.77 1.38
CA THR A 109 3.09 8.70 0.73
C THR A 109 3.71 8.34 -0.62
N GLY A 110 3.68 7.07 -0.99
CA GLY A 110 4.13 6.57 -2.27
C GLY A 110 3.30 5.38 -2.74
N ILE A 111 3.35 5.09 -4.05
CA ILE A 111 2.61 3.98 -4.67
C ILE A 111 3.52 3.16 -5.56
N HIS A 112 3.29 1.85 -5.59
CA HIS A 112 3.85 0.91 -6.56
C HIS A 112 2.79 -0.06 -7.06
N ASN A 113 3.04 -0.60 -8.27
CA ASN A 113 2.30 -1.77 -8.74
C ASN A 113 2.42 -2.91 -7.72
N ASP A 114 1.36 -3.69 -7.57
CA ASP A 114 1.26 -4.77 -6.56
C ASP A 114 2.34 -5.84 -6.70
N ALA A 115 2.64 -6.31 -7.93
CA ALA A 115 3.71 -7.27 -8.15
C ALA A 115 5.09 -6.68 -7.81
N ASN A 116 5.35 -5.42 -8.20
CA ASN A 116 6.59 -4.72 -7.86
C ASN A 116 6.72 -4.49 -6.34
N ALA A 117 5.62 -4.16 -5.67
CA ALA A 117 5.61 -3.99 -4.21
C ALA A 117 5.91 -5.32 -3.50
N CYS A 118 5.33 -6.43 -3.96
CA CYS A 118 5.63 -7.78 -3.45
C CYS A 118 7.10 -8.16 -3.71
N ALA A 119 7.61 -7.92 -4.92
CA ALA A 119 9.02 -8.18 -5.25
C ALA A 119 9.96 -7.43 -4.29
N LEU A 120 9.69 -6.15 -4.06
CA LEU A 120 10.48 -5.34 -3.15
C LEU A 120 10.40 -5.82 -1.69
N ALA A 121 9.22 -6.26 -1.25
CA ALA A 121 9.01 -6.80 0.08
C ALA A 121 9.79 -8.10 0.29
N GLU A 122 9.71 -9.04 -0.66
CA GLU A 122 10.46 -10.30 -0.62
C GLU A 122 11.97 -10.07 -0.67
N TRP A 123 12.42 -9.11 -1.48
CA TRP A 123 13.84 -8.78 -1.56
C TRP A 123 14.38 -8.19 -0.25
N LYS A 124 13.60 -7.38 0.45
CA LYS A 124 14.03 -6.69 1.68
C LYS A 124 13.81 -7.51 2.95
N PHE A 125 12.75 -8.31 3.01
CA PHE A 125 12.27 -8.92 4.25
C PHE A 125 11.94 -10.42 4.12
N GLY A 126 12.01 -11.00 2.91
CA GLY A 126 11.59 -12.36 2.63
C GLY A 126 12.64 -13.21 1.94
N ALA A 127 12.20 -14.06 1.01
CA ALA A 127 13.02 -15.05 0.33
C ALA A 127 14.16 -14.47 -0.52
N GLY A 128 14.05 -13.19 -0.90
CA GLY A 128 15.05 -12.49 -1.71
C GLY A 128 16.18 -11.82 -0.92
N ILE A 129 16.24 -11.97 0.41
CA ILE A 129 17.32 -11.36 1.21
C ILE A 129 18.68 -11.84 0.73
N GLY A 130 19.57 -10.89 0.39
CA GLY A 130 20.91 -11.17 -0.11
C GLY A 130 20.98 -11.48 -1.61
N ALA A 131 19.87 -11.64 -2.31
CA ALA A 131 19.84 -11.84 -3.74
C ALA A 131 20.28 -10.57 -4.49
N ARG A 132 21.13 -10.75 -5.49
CA ARG A 132 21.60 -9.66 -6.35
C ARG A 132 20.58 -9.28 -7.42
N ASN A 133 19.87 -10.29 -7.93
CA ASN A 133 18.77 -10.16 -8.88
C ASN A 133 17.64 -11.08 -8.42
N MET A 134 16.41 -10.61 -8.56
CA MET A 134 15.22 -11.36 -8.19
C MET A 134 14.08 -11.05 -9.17
N ALA A 135 13.26 -12.02 -9.48
CA ALA A 135 11.98 -11.83 -10.13
C ALA A 135 10.89 -12.40 -9.21
N PHE A 136 9.81 -11.66 -9.07
CA PHE A 136 8.61 -12.09 -8.35
C PHE A 136 7.49 -12.35 -9.36
N LEU A 137 6.89 -13.53 -9.30
CA LEU A 137 5.76 -13.89 -10.15
C LEU A 137 4.53 -14.11 -9.27
N THR A 138 3.41 -13.52 -9.63
CA THR A 138 2.13 -13.73 -8.98
C THR A 138 1.15 -14.39 -9.95
N PHE A 139 0.51 -15.45 -9.51
CA PHE A 139 -0.51 -16.20 -10.23
C PHE A 139 -1.83 -16.08 -9.48
N GLY A 140 -2.80 -15.38 -10.08
CA GLY A 140 -4.14 -15.17 -9.51
C GLY A 140 -5.17 -15.12 -10.63
N THR A 141 -6.02 -14.11 -10.64
CA THR A 141 -6.92 -13.82 -11.78
C THR A 141 -6.14 -13.57 -13.07
N GLY A 142 -4.88 -13.12 -12.95
CA GLY A 142 -3.93 -12.93 -14.03
C GLY A 142 -2.52 -13.32 -13.61
N LEU A 143 -1.55 -13.12 -14.52
CA LEU A 143 -0.13 -13.26 -14.27
C LEU A 143 0.47 -11.86 -14.08
N GLY A 144 1.13 -11.64 -12.93
CA GLY A 144 1.91 -10.44 -12.67
C GLY A 144 3.38 -10.77 -12.46
N ALA A 145 4.25 -9.83 -12.77
CA ALA A 145 5.69 -9.91 -12.54
C ALA A 145 6.22 -8.61 -11.94
N GLY A 146 7.16 -8.72 -11.04
CA GLY A 146 7.86 -7.61 -10.41
C GLY A 146 9.35 -7.91 -10.22
#